data_d57065235761b67279cf1156850451d8
#
_entry.id   d57065235761b67279cf1156850451d8
#
_cell.length_a   1.000
_cell.length_b   1.000
_cell.length_c   1.000
_cell.angle_alpha   90.00
_cell.angle_beta   90.00
_cell.angle_gamma   90.00
#
_symmetry.space_group_name_H-M   'P 1'
#
loop_
_entity.id
_entity.type
_entity.pdbx_description
1 polymer ?
#
loop_
_entity_poly.entity_id
_entity_poly.type
_entity_poly.pdbx_seq_one_letter_code
_entity_poly.pdbx_strand_id
1 'polypeptide(L)'
;MKAVGTAAIGWSLGETALADAGKAFDPANGRPMAADRKFRSAAVEELIAATAAKIGDRDLAALFANCYPNTLDTTVEPGRFEGKPDTAVLTGDIAAMWLRDSSAQVWPYLPLLRKDPALRALIEGVIRRQTRCLLIDPYANAFMADLSAPPLPWSVKDLTEMKQGVAERKYELDSLCYPIRLAHGYWKQTGDTKPFDAAWRKAMGLVVETMTVQQRKHGDGPYRFQRESEISTETLPAAGYGNPVKPVGLIASGFRPSDDACIFPFLVPSNLFAVTSLRQLAEMADAVLHDHALANRAEALAAEVEAALRQYALAQTSRGAIWAYEVDGFGGQVLMDDANVPSLLGLPYLGSSPDAALYARTRAFVWSERNPWFFKGSAGEGIGGPHEGKDSIWPMSQMVYALTSDSSEEIRTALAMLKSSSAGTGFMHESYNKDDCAKFTRPWFAWANTLFGELIVQTAAQRPQLLR
;
A
#
# COMPACT_ATOMS: atom_id res chain seq x y z
N MET A 1 34.27 -1.45 33.29
CA MET A 1 33.02 -0.96 32.65
C MET A 1 33.41 -0.28 31.31
N LYS A 2 33.25 -0.99 30.23
CA LYS A 2 33.48 -0.43 28.86
C LYS A 2 32.10 -0.10 28.28
N ALA A 3 31.95 1.16 27.90
CA ALA A 3 30.74 1.61 27.22
C ALA A 3 30.58 0.91 25.87
N VAL A 4 29.46 0.23 25.67
CA VAL A 4 29.06 -0.33 24.39
C VAL A 4 28.38 0.82 23.63
N GLY A 5 29.06 1.33 22.62
CA GLY A 5 28.48 2.30 21.69
C GLY A 5 27.43 1.61 20.81
N THR A 6 26.21 2.09 20.86
CA THR A 6 25.16 1.76 19.90
C THR A 6 25.54 2.33 18.54
N ALA A 7 26.00 1.48 17.64
CA ALA A 7 26.16 1.83 16.23
C ALA A 7 24.75 1.80 15.59
N ALA A 8 24.27 2.96 15.17
CA ALA A 8 23.18 3.06 14.25
C ALA A 8 23.67 2.47 12.92
N ILE A 9 23.15 1.30 12.53
CA ILE A 9 23.42 0.71 11.21
C ILE A 9 22.52 1.42 10.23
N GLY A 10 23.01 2.53 9.67
CA GLY A 10 22.46 3.11 8.47
C GLY A 10 22.67 2.12 7.32
N TRP A 11 21.63 1.86 6.56
CA TRP A 11 21.69 1.13 5.31
C TRP A 11 22.58 1.91 4.32
N SER A 12 23.87 1.65 4.30
CA SER A 12 24.71 2.00 3.16
C SER A 12 24.50 0.94 2.08
N LEU A 13 23.49 1.14 1.24
CA LEU A 13 23.42 0.45 -0.05
C LEU A 13 24.72 0.79 -0.80
N GLY A 14 25.49 -0.25 -1.10
CA GLY A 14 26.76 -0.08 -1.82
C GLY A 14 26.53 0.68 -3.13
N GLU A 15 27.24 1.77 -3.31
CA GLU A 15 27.20 2.72 -4.44
C GLU A 15 27.55 2.14 -5.82
N THR A 16 27.63 0.81 -5.99
CA THR A 16 28.14 0.18 -7.20
C THR A 16 27.13 -0.59 -8.06
N ALA A 17 25.83 -0.55 -7.76
CA ALA A 17 24.81 -1.28 -8.55
C ALA A 17 23.80 -0.37 -9.30
N LEU A 18 23.99 0.94 -9.33
CA LEU A 18 23.04 1.91 -9.93
C LEU A 18 23.54 2.55 -11.25
N ALA A 19 24.51 1.99 -11.91
CA ALA A 19 24.97 2.51 -13.19
C ALA A 19 24.19 1.83 -14.33
N ASP A 20 23.05 2.35 -14.67
CA ASP A 20 22.42 2.48 -16.01
C ASP A 20 20.88 2.56 -16.02
N ALA A 21 20.26 3.07 -14.96
CA ALA A 21 18.91 3.65 -15.07
C ALA A 21 19.10 5.13 -15.35
N GLY A 22 18.48 5.66 -16.42
CA GLY A 22 18.61 7.06 -16.80
C GLY A 22 18.46 7.98 -15.59
N LYS A 23 19.22 9.10 -15.56
CA LYS A 23 19.47 10.00 -14.41
C LYS A 23 18.46 9.81 -13.29
N ALA A 24 18.89 9.16 -12.19
CA ALA A 24 18.05 8.96 -11.02
C ALA A 24 17.42 10.31 -10.61
N PHE A 25 16.12 10.28 -10.29
CA PHE A 25 15.43 11.47 -9.82
C PHE A 25 16.11 12.00 -8.55
N ASP A 26 16.52 13.28 -8.59
CA ASP A 26 17.11 13.96 -7.45
C ASP A 26 16.07 14.90 -6.82
N PRO A 27 15.52 14.57 -5.64
CA PRO A 27 14.52 15.39 -4.98
C PRO A 27 15.02 16.78 -4.59
N ALA A 28 16.33 17.00 -4.44
CA ALA A 28 16.90 18.31 -4.12
C ALA A 28 16.64 19.35 -5.22
N ASN A 29 16.40 18.90 -6.46
CA ASN A 29 16.07 19.77 -7.58
C ASN A 29 14.56 19.99 -7.78
N GLY A 30 13.73 19.46 -6.88
CA GLY A 30 12.28 19.49 -7.00
C GLY A 30 11.76 18.62 -8.14
N ARG A 31 10.61 18.98 -8.72
CA ARG A 31 9.99 18.26 -9.82
C ARG A 31 10.87 18.24 -11.08
N PRO A 32 11.04 17.11 -11.79
CA PRO A 32 11.87 17.04 -13.01
C PRO A 32 11.44 18.06 -14.07
N MET A 33 12.41 18.50 -14.87
CA MET A 33 12.10 19.31 -16.04
C MET A 33 11.11 18.61 -16.97
N ALA A 34 10.26 19.34 -17.64
CA ALA A 34 9.16 18.78 -18.44
C ALA A 34 9.62 17.76 -19.50
N ALA A 35 10.84 17.90 -20.01
CA ALA A 35 11.41 16.96 -21.00
C ALA A 35 11.88 15.64 -20.37
N ASP A 36 12.18 15.64 -19.07
CA ASP A 36 12.74 14.49 -18.34
C ASP A 36 11.64 13.67 -17.63
N ARG A 37 10.38 14.14 -17.66
CA ARG A 37 9.25 13.42 -17.03
C ARG A 37 8.89 12.20 -17.81
N LYS A 38 8.70 11.08 -17.11
CA LYS A 38 8.33 9.77 -17.69
C LYS A 38 6.98 9.79 -18.40
N PHE A 39 6.01 10.51 -17.84
CA PHE A 39 4.68 10.68 -18.42
C PHE A 39 4.12 12.07 -18.10
N ARG A 40 3.39 12.66 -19.06
CA ARG A 40 2.74 13.96 -18.89
C ARG A 40 1.26 13.86 -19.22
N SER A 41 0.42 14.34 -18.31
CA SER A 41 -1.03 14.42 -18.45
C SER A 41 -1.47 15.88 -18.36
N ALA A 42 -2.14 16.36 -19.39
CA ALA A 42 -2.69 17.73 -19.36
C ALA A 42 -3.75 17.87 -18.24
N ALA A 43 -4.57 16.85 -18.05
CA ALA A 43 -5.60 16.86 -17.00
C ALA A 43 -5.01 16.91 -15.58
N VAL A 44 -3.84 16.26 -15.36
CA VAL A 44 -3.12 16.34 -14.08
C VAL A 44 -2.52 17.72 -13.89
N GLU A 45 -1.89 18.31 -14.90
CA GLU A 45 -1.32 19.67 -14.82
C GLU A 45 -2.41 20.74 -14.55
N GLU A 46 -3.56 20.63 -15.22
CA GLU A 46 -4.72 21.50 -14.98
C GLU A 46 -5.22 21.36 -13.52
N LEU A 47 -5.32 20.12 -13.01
CA LEU A 47 -5.77 19.89 -11.64
C LEU A 47 -4.76 20.45 -10.63
N ILE A 48 -3.45 20.30 -10.87
CA ILE A 48 -2.40 20.88 -10.02
C ILE A 48 -2.57 22.40 -9.96
N ALA A 49 -2.66 23.08 -11.10
CA ALA A 49 -2.81 24.53 -11.16
C ALA A 49 -4.11 24.99 -10.45
N ALA A 50 -5.24 24.34 -10.71
CA ALA A 50 -6.53 24.68 -10.12
C ALA A 50 -6.58 24.43 -8.59
N THR A 51 -5.86 23.42 -8.11
CA THR A 51 -5.79 23.08 -6.68
C THR A 51 -4.82 24.00 -5.95
N ALA A 52 -3.63 24.21 -6.49
CA ALA A 52 -2.63 25.12 -5.90
C ALA A 52 -3.17 26.55 -5.72
N ALA A 53 -3.99 27.04 -6.67
CA ALA A 53 -4.62 28.36 -6.57
C ALA A 53 -5.61 28.48 -5.37
N LYS A 54 -6.04 27.39 -4.76
CA LYS A 54 -6.90 27.38 -3.57
C LYS A 54 -6.11 27.33 -2.26
N ILE A 55 -4.82 27.07 -2.32
CA ILE A 55 -3.92 26.93 -1.16
C ILE A 55 -3.32 28.30 -0.83
N GLY A 56 -3.61 28.81 0.37
CA GLY A 56 -3.09 30.12 0.82
C GLY A 56 -1.62 30.04 1.26
N ASP A 57 -1.18 28.90 1.76
CA ASP A 57 0.20 28.66 2.18
C ASP A 57 1.06 28.27 0.97
N ARG A 58 2.09 29.08 0.65
CA ARG A 58 2.95 28.90 -0.53
C ARG A 58 3.79 27.63 -0.46
N ASP A 59 4.27 27.26 0.73
CA ASP A 59 5.10 26.07 0.91
C ASP A 59 4.25 24.81 0.76
N LEU A 60 3.04 24.81 1.31
CA LEU A 60 2.10 23.71 1.11
C LEU A 60 1.67 23.56 -0.36
N ALA A 61 1.49 24.68 -1.07
CA ALA A 61 1.17 24.66 -2.50
C ALA A 61 2.32 24.10 -3.33
N ALA A 62 3.57 24.48 -3.03
CA ALA A 62 4.77 23.96 -3.69
C ALA A 62 4.96 22.46 -3.41
N LEU A 63 4.80 22.04 -2.14
CA LEU A 63 4.88 20.65 -1.73
C LEU A 63 3.83 19.80 -2.48
N PHE A 64 2.58 20.28 -2.57
CA PHE A 64 1.54 19.61 -3.34
C PHE A 64 1.90 19.49 -4.83
N ALA A 65 2.39 20.55 -5.44
CA ALA A 65 2.76 20.58 -6.85
C ALA A 65 3.91 19.61 -7.19
N ASN A 66 4.79 19.32 -6.25
CA ASN A 66 5.84 18.33 -6.39
C ASN A 66 5.33 16.91 -6.14
N CYS A 67 4.57 16.70 -5.07
CA CYS A 67 4.15 15.38 -4.61
C CYS A 67 3.08 14.75 -5.50
N TYR A 68 2.02 15.49 -5.87
CA TYR A 68 0.90 14.90 -6.59
C TYR A 68 1.29 14.24 -7.92
N PRO A 69 2.13 14.84 -8.78
CA PRO A 69 2.53 14.23 -10.04
C PRO A 69 3.75 13.30 -9.94
N ASN A 70 4.35 13.14 -8.76
CA ASN A 70 5.64 12.46 -8.59
C ASN A 70 5.68 11.08 -9.25
N THR A 71 4.64 10.25 -9.08
CA THR A 71 4.56 8.93 -9.74
C THR A 71 4.61 9.03 -11.26
N LEU A 72 3.86 9.94 -11.88
CA LEU A 72 3.84 10.11 -13.33
C LEU A 72 5.16 10.69 -13.85
N ASP A 73 5.77 11.57 -13.07
CA ASP A 73 7.03 12.21 -13.45
C ASP A 73 8.23 11.25 -13.39
N THR A 74 8.23 10.27 -12.45
CA THR A 74 9.48 9.58 -12.08
C THR A 74 9.43 8.06 -12.12
N THR A 75 8.29 7.43 -11.81
CA THR A 75 8.22 5.99 -11.51
C THR A 75 7.44 5.15 -12.51
N VAL A 76 6.68 5.76 -13.41
CA VAL A 76 5.96 5.01 -14.44
C VAL A 76 6.89 4.66 -15.60
N GLU A 77 6.76 3.44 -16.11
CA GLU A 77 7.45 2.96 -17.31
C GLU A 77 6.40 2.44 -18.32
N PRO A 78 5.81 3.35 -19.12
CA PRO A 78 4.84 2.97 -20.13
C PRO A 78 5.48 2.16 -21.26
N GLY A 79 4.90 1.03 -21.59
CA GLY A 79 5.36 0.13 -22.63
C GLY A 79 4.22 -0.58 -23.34
N ARG A 80 4.56 -1.64 -24.06
CA ARG A 80 3.60 -2.53 -24.72
C ARG A 80 4.03 -3.98 -24.59
N PHE A 81 3.06 -4.85 -24.39
CA PHE A 81 3.23 -6.29 -24.46
C PHE A 81 2.17 -6.88 -25.37
N GLU A 82 2.58 -7.68 -26.37
CA GLU A 82 1.69 -8.24 -27.40
C GLU A 82 0.77 -7.18 -28.04
N GLY A 83 1.33 -6.00 -28.30
CA GLY A 83 0.60 -4.90 -28.92
C GLY A 83 -0.38 -4.14 -27.99
N LYS A 84 -0.59 -4.58 -26.75
CA LYS A 84 -1.46 -3.93 -25.75
C LYS A 84 -0.65 -3.03 -24.81
N PRO A 85 -1.26 -2.01 -24.17
CA PRO A 85 -0.59 -1.24 -23.11
C PRO A 85 -0.05 -2.16 -22.00
N ASP A 86 1.16 -1.88 -21.52
CA ASP A 86 1.81 -2.57 -20.42
C ASP A 86 2.66 -1.55 -19.65
N THR A 87 2.28 -1.20 -18.44
CA THR A 87 2.95 -0.14 -17.69
C THR A 87 3.46 -0.69 -16.36
N ALA A 88 4.77 -0.64 -16.14
CA ALA A 88 5.32 -0.84 -14.81
C ALA A 88 5.26 0.47 -14.01
N VAL A 89 5.04 0.36 -12.70
CA VAL A 89 5.08 1.47 -11.75
C VAL A 89 6.05 1.08 -10.64
N LEU A 90 7.21 1.73 -10.64
CA LEU A 90 8.26 1.46 -9.67
C LEU A 90 7.90 2.07 -8.31
N THR A 91 8.41 1.45 -7.24
CA THR A 91 8.10 1.90 -5.87
C THR A 91 8.95 3.10 -5.41
N GLY A 92 9.50 3.86 -6.34
CA GLY A 92 10.33 5.02 -6.08
C GLY A 92 11.77 4.79 -6.51
N ASP A 93 12.70 4.77 -5.56
CA ASP A 93 14.12 4.56 -5.74
C ASP A 93 14.54 3.08 -5.93
N ILE A 94 13.58 2.15 -5.79
CA ILE A 94 13.80 0.71 -6.02
C ILE A 94 13.27 0.34 -7.40
N ALA A 95 14.10 -0.31 -8.23
CA ALA A 95 13.78 -0.68 -9.61
C ALA A 95 12.85 -1.92 -9.70
N ALA A 96 11.82 -1.95 -8.88
CA ALA A 96 10.80 -3.00 -8.84
C ALA A 96 9.40 -2.44 -8.59
N MET A 97 8.40 -3.20 -8.98
CA MET A 97 6.99 -2.87 -8.90
C MET A 97 6.31 -3.75 -7.85
N TRP A 98 5.95 -3.19 -6.70
CA TRP A 98 5.04 -3.83 -5.75
C TRP A 98 3.60 -3.76 -6.25
N LEU A 99 2.83 -4.82 -6.07
CA LEU A 99 1.42 -4.86 -6.48
C LEU A 99 0.58 -3.86 -5.68
N ARG A 100 0.83 -3.71 -4.42
CA ARG A 100 0.24 -2.71 -3.51
C ARG A 100 0.57 -1.30 -3.98
N ASP A 101 1.85 -0.96 -4.03
CA ASP A 101 2.35 0.39 -4.35
C ASP A 101 1.88 0.85 -5.71
N SER A 102 2.03 0.03 -6.73
CA SER A 102 1.65 0.36 -8.11
C SER A 102 0.17 0.70 -8.25
N SER A 103 -0.70 0.07 -7.46
CA SER A 103 -2.12 0.40 -7.41
C SER A 103 -2.38 1.71 -6.67
N ALA A 104 -1.76 1.87 -5.49
CA ALA A 104 -1.94 3.03 -4.64
C ALA A 104 -1.38 4.32 -5.26
N GLN A 105 -0.21 4.23 -5.90
CA GLN A 105 0.45 5.36 -6.56
C GLN A 105 -0.35 5.94 -7.74
N VAL A 106 -1.15 5.14 -8.44
CA VAL A 106 -1.96 5.62 -9.57
C VAL A 106 -3.42 5.88 -9.19
N TRP A 107 -3.86 5.45 -8.02
CA TRP A 107 -5.24 5.59 -7.54
C TRP A 107 -5.79 7.02 -7.60
N PRO A 108 -5.05 8.06 -7.17
CA PRO A 108 -5.55 9.44 -7.17
C PRO A 108 -5.83 10.04 -8.55
N TYR A 109 -5.34 9.39 -9.63
CA TYR A 109 -5.58 9.87 -11.00
C TYR A 109 -6.85 9.28 -11.64
N LEU A 110 -7.49 8.28 -11.02
CA LEU A 110 -8.69 7.63 -11.59
C LEU A 110 -9.81 8.61 -11.96
N PRO A 111 -10.12 9.67 -11.18
CA PRO A 111 -11.15 10.63 -11.55
C PRO A 111 -10.88 11.40 -12.86
N LEU A 112 -9.64 11.42 -13.34
CA LEU A 112 -9.23 12.15 -14.54
C LEU A 112 -9.31 11.32 -15.83
N LEU A 113 -9.52 10.00 -15.74
CA LEU A 113 -9.43 9.08 -16.88
C LEU A 113 -10.43 9.34 -18.01
N ARG A 114 -11.57 9.93 -17.71
CA ARG A 114 -12.56 10.31 -18.73
C ARG A 114 -12.11 11.50 -19.57
N LYS A 115 -11.26 12.37 -19.01
CA LYS A 115 -10.77 13.59 -19.63
C LYS A 115 -9.45 13.39 -20.38
N ASP A 116 -8.66 12.37 -20.00
CA ASP A 116 -7.33 12.11 -20.54
C ASP A 116 -7.21 10.66 -21.07
N PRO A 117 -7.37 10.44 -22.39
CA PRO A 117 -7.21 9.13 -22.99
C PRO A 117 -5.81 8.53 -22.84
N ALA A 118 -4.75 9.36 -22.80
CA ALA A 118 -3.38 8.88 -22.62
C ALA A 118 -3.16 8.36 -21.19
N LEU A 119 -3.63 9.09 -20.19
CA LEU A 119 -3.62 8.66 -18.80
C LEU A 119 -4.45 7.38 -18.60
N ARG A 120 -5.61 7.28 -19.28
CA ARG A 120 -6.43 6.07 -19.26
C ARG A 120 -5.67 4.87 -19.83
N ALA A 121 -4.96 5.04 -20.94
CA ALA A 121 -4.15 3.97 -21.54
C ALA A 121 -2.98 3.57 -20.63
N LEU A 122 -2.36 4.52 -19.91
CA LEU A 122 -1.32 4.23 -18.93
C LEU A 122 -1.88 3.34 -17.82
N ILE A 123 -3.02 3.67 -17.22
CA ILE A 123 -3.61 2.88 -16.13
C ILE A 123 -4.17 1.55 -16.63
N GLU A 124 -4.71 1.47 -17.85
CA GLU A 124 -4.98 0.18 -18.51
C GLU A 124 -3.72 -0.68 -18.53
N GLY A 125 -2.57 -0.08 -18.88
CA GLY A 125 -1.27 -0.76 -18.87
C GLY A 125 -0.88 -1.28 -17.51
N VAL A 126 -1.12 -0.54 -16.43
CA VAL A 126 -0.86 -1.00 -15.05
C VAL A 126 -1.70 -2.23 -14.72
N ILE A 127 -3.01 -2.21 -15.02
CA ILE A 127 -3.89 -3.36 -14.77
C ILE A 127 -3.42 -4.60 -15.54
N ARG A 128 -3.02 -4.45 -16.81
CA ARG A 128 -2.49 -5.55 -17.63
C ARG A 128 -1.17 -6.08 -17.09
N ARG A 129 -0.29 -5.19 -16.64
CA ARG A 129 0.99 -5.56 -16.01
C ARG A 129 0.75 -6.36 -14.72
N GLN A 130 -0.12 -5.89 -13.84
CA GLN A 130 -0.48 -6.62 -12.60
C GLN A 130 -1.10 -7.98 -12.92
N THR A 131 -1.92 -8.08 -13.96
CA THR A 131 -2.46 -9.36 -14.44
C THR A 131 -1.35 -10.35 -14.79
N ARG A 132 -0.33 -9.91 -15.53
CA ARG A 132 0.84 -10.74 -15.88
C ARG A 132 1.63 -11.15 -14.64
N CYS A 133 1.85 -10.23 -13.72
CA CYS A 133 2.53 -10.48 -12.46
C CYS A 133 1.82 -11.56 -11.64
N LEU A 134 0.51 -11.45 -11.46
CA LEU A 134 -0.30 -12.45 -10.75
C LEU A 134 -0.27 -13.83 -11.43
N LEU A 135 -0.21 -13.90 -12.76
CA LEU A 135 -0.09 -15.15 -13.50
C LEU A 135 1.31 -15.78 -13.38
N ILE A 136 2.35 -14.99 -13.12
CA ILE A 136 3.69 -15.48 -12.81
C ILE A 136 3.69 -16.11 -11.42
N ASP A 137 3.28 -15.34 -10.40
CA ASP A 137 3.26 -15.82 -9.02
C ASP A 137 2.30 -15.01 -8.14
N PRO A 138 1.18 -15.57 -7.67
CA PRO A 138 0.27 -14.88 -6.77
C PRO A 138 0.80 -14.75 -5.33
N TYR A 139 1.92 -15.39 -5.01
CA TYR A 139 2.58 -15.30 -3.71
C TYR A 139 3.69 -14.24 -3.67
N ALA A 140 4.00 -13.60 -4.79
CA ALA A 140 4.98 -12.53 -4.84
C ALA A 140 4.33 -11.17 -4.60
N ASN A 141 4.96 -10.33 -3.78
CA ASN A 141 4.55 -8.94 -3.56
C ASN A 141 5.16 -7.99 -4.60
N ALA A 142 6.38 -8.28 -5.10
CA ALA A 142 7.10 -7.41 -6.01
C ALA A 142 7.65 -8.12 -7.26
N PHE A 143 7.68 -7.38 -8.37
CA PHE A 143 8.14 -7.86 -9.68
C PHE A 143 9.13 -6.87 -10.30
N MET A 144 10.10 -7.39 -11.05
CA MET A 144 11.04 -6.56 -11.78
C MET A 144 10.35 -5.79 -12.89
N ALA A 145 10.80 -4.57 -13.17
CA ALA A 145 10.30 -3.80 -14.31
C ALA A 145 10.57 -4.55 -15.63
N ASP A 146 11.78 -5.04 -15.81
CA ASP A 146 12.11 -6.04 -16.82
C ASP A 146 11.91 -7.45 -16.22
N LEU A 147 10.86 -8.15 -16.64
CA LEU A 147 10.53 -9.49 -16.15
C LEU A 147 11.59 -10.57 -16.55
N SER A 148 12.60 -10.22 -17.33
CA SER A 148 13.76 -11.09 -17.61
C SER A 148 14.93 -10.87 -16.65
N ALA A 149 14.90 -9.78 -15.87
CA ALA A 149 15.95 -9.43 -14.92
C ALA A 149 16.00 -10.39 -13.72
N PRO A 150 17.18 -10.55 -13.07
CA PRO A 150 17.29 -11.28 -11.81
C PRO A 150 16.50 -10.57 -10.69
N PRO A 151 16.16 -11.28 -9.59
CA PRO A 151 15.50 -10.67 -8.44
C PRO A 151 16.37 -9.58 -7.80
N LEU A 152 15.76 -8.80 -6.89
CA LEU A 152 16.49 -7.78 -6.13
C LEU A 152 17.66 -8.40 -5.35
N PRO A 153 18.79 -7.68 -5.19
CA PRO A 153 20.01 -8.23 -4.60
C PRO A 153 19.82 -8.90 -3.23
N TRP A 154 18.94 -8.35 -2.40
CA TRP A 154 18.62 -8.90 -1.08
C TRP A 154 17.71 -10.13 -1.12
N SER A 155 17.02 -10.38 -2.24
CA SER A 155 16.12 -11.53 -2.42
C SER A 155 16.77 -12.73 -3.08
N VAL A 156 18.00 -12.60 -3.60
CA VAL A 156 18.70 -13.67 -4.34
C VAL A 156 18.90 -14.94 -3.51
N LYS A 157 19.06 -14.81 -2.19
CA LYS A 157 19.30 -15.91 -1.26
C LYS A 157 18.06 -16.34 -0.47
N ASP A 158 16.90 -15.78 -0.78
CA ASP A 158 15.67 -16.15 -0.07
C ASP A 158 15.32 -17.61 -0.30
N LEU A 159 15.01 -18.32 0.77
CA LEU A 159 14.58 -19.72 0.75
C LEU A 159 13.08 -19.79 0.47
N THR A 160 12.72 -19.59 -0.79
CA THR A 160 11.36 -19.64 -1.33
C THR A 160 11.41 -20.11 -2.79
N GLU A 161 10.27 -20.46 -3.38
CA GLU A 161 10.17 -20.83 -4.80
C GLU A 161 10.20 -19.57 -5.69
N MET A 162 11.40 -18.99 -5.87
CA MET A 162 11.55 -17.78 -6.67
C MET A 162 11.33 -18.08 -8.15
N LYS A 163 10.45 -17.30 -8.81
CA LYS A 163 10.18 -17.41 -10.25
C LYS A 163 10.82 -16.25 -11.02
N GLN A 164 11.09 -16.48 -12.31
CA GLN A 164 11.63 -15.42 -13.17
C GLN A 164 10.68 -14.23 -13.23
N GLY A 165 11.22 -13.02 -13.13
CA GLY A 165 10.48 -11.77 -13.11
C GLY A 165 9.98 -11.35 -11.72
N VAL A 166 10.05 -12.24 -10.72
CA VAL A 166 9.77 -11.90 -9.32
C VAL A 166 10.97 -11.14 -8.76
N ALA A 167 10.69 -9.99 -8.15
CA ALA A 167 11.70 -9.18 -7.47
C ALA A 167 11.88 -9.59 -6.01
N GLU A 168 10.75 -9.84 -5.33
CA GLU A 168 10.65 -10.35 -3.97
C GLU A 168 9.39 -11.21 -3.81
N ARG A 169 9.47 -12.28 -3.01
CA ARG A 169 8.38 -13.24 -2.84
C ARG A 169 7.86 -13.28 -1.41
N LYS A 170 7.68 -12.15 -0.79
CA LYS A 170 6.96 -12.02 0.48
C LYS A 170 5.45 -12.07 0.22
N TYR A 171 4.74 -13.08 0.74
CA TYR A 171 3.31 -13.21 0.53
C TYR A 171 2.53 -12.27 1.45
N GLU A 172 1.85 -11.34 0.85
CA GLU A 172 0.97 -10.36 1.46
C GLU A 172 -0.44 -10.51 0.89
N LEU A 173 -1.43 -10.64 1.76
CA LEU A 173 -2.82 -10.78 1.33
C LEU A 173 -3.32 -9.53 0.58
N ASP A 174 -2.89 -8.36 0.99
CA ASP A 174 -3.26 -7.09 0.34
C ASP A 174 -2.67 -6.94 -1.07
N SER A 175 -1.52 -7.55 -1.36
CA SER A 175 -0.95 -7.61 -2.71
C SER A 175 -1.87 -8.29 -3.73
N LEU A 176 -2.81 -9.15 -3.27
CA LEU A 176 -3.88 -9.71 -4.10
C LEU A 176 -5.11 -8.80 -4.19
N CYS A 177 -5.35 -7.98 -3.18
CA CYS A 177 -6.52 -7.11 -3.08
C CYS A 177 -6.36 -5.81 -3.91
N TYR A 178 -5.19 -5.21 -3.90
CA TYR A 178 -4.92 -3.94 -4.57
C TYR A 178 -5.14 -3.96 -6.09
N PRO A 179 -4.73 -5.00 -6.84
CA PRO A 179 -5.05 -5.12 -8.27
C PRO A 179 -6.56 -5.19 -8.54
N ILE A 180 -7.34 -5.85 -7.67
CA ILE A 180 -8.81 -5.89 -7.78
C ILE A 180 -9.39 -4.49 -7.55
N ARG A 181 -8.96 -3.80 -6.49
CA ARG A 181 -9.40 -2.43 -6.19
C ARG A 181 -9.12 -1.48 -7.34
N LEU A 182 -7.91 -1.53 -7.94
CA LEU A 182 -7.54 -0.69 -9.08
C LEU A 182 -8.41 -0.99 -10.29
N ALA A 183 -8.58 -2.27 -10.64
CA ALA A 183 -9.40 -2.72 -11.76
C ALA A 183 -10.86 -2.29 -11.60
N HIS A 184 -11.44 -2.48 -10.42
CA HIS A 184 -12.79 -2.06 -10.09
C HIS A 184 -12.95 -0.54 -10.19
N GLY A 185 -12.03 0.23 -9.59
CA GLY A 185 -12.03 1.69 -9.67
C GLY A 185 -11.92 2.21 -11.11
N TYR A 186 -11.04 1.61 -11.92
CA TYR A 186 -10.91 1.93 -13.35
C TYR A 186 -12.23 1.70 -14.09
N TRP A 187 -12.84 0.53 -13.91
CA TRP A 187 -14.13 0.21 -14.55
C TRP A 187 -15.23 1.17 -14.12
N LYS A 188 -15.38 1.43 -12.83
CA LYS A 188 -16.39 2.37 -12.31
C LYS A 188 -16.20 3.79 -12.84
N GLN A 189 -14.97 4.25 -13.01
CA GLN A 189 -14.69 5.59 -13.53
C GLN A 189 -14.88 5.68 -15.05
N THR A 190 -14.55 4.65 -15.80
CA THR A 190 -14.46 4.74 -17.26
C THR A 190 -15.57 4.00 -18.00
N GLY A 191 -16.12 2.95 -17.41
CA GLY A 191 -16.96 1.96 -18.10
C GLY A 191 -16.19 1.08 -19.10
N ASP A 192 -14.87 1.26 -19.23
CA ASP A 192 -14.04 0.53 -20.19
C ASP A 192 -13.72 -0.88 -19.66
N THR A 193 -14.02 -1.90 -20.47
CA THR A 193 -13.83 -3.31 -20.13
C THR A 193 -12.64 -3.96 -20.85
N LYS A 194 -11.91 -3.21 -21.70
CA LYS A 194 -10.80 -3.74 -22.49
C LYS A 194 -9.70 -4.47 -21.73
N PRO A 195 -9.30 -4.05 -20.49
CA PRO A 195 -8.27 -4.77 -19.75
C PRO A 195 -8.75 -6.10 -19.17
N PHE A 196 -10.07 -6.35 -19.10
CA PHE A 196 -10.67 -7.51 -18.44
C PHE A 196 -10.90 -8.68 -19.39
N ASP A 197 -9.81 -9.09 -20.04
CA ASP A 197 -9.80 -10.19 -21.01
C ASP A 197 -9.62 -11.58 -20.33
N ALA A 198 -9.43 -12.63 -21.16
CA ALA A 198 -9.26 -13.99 -20.66
C ALA A 198 -8.06 -14.16 -19.71
N ALA A 199 -6.98 -13.39 -19.90
CA ALA A 199 -5.83 -13.41 -19.02
C ALA A 199 -6.17 -12.82 -17.65
N TRP A 200 -6.88 -11.69 -17.61
CA TRP A 200 -7.37 -11.09 -16.39
C TRP A 200 -8.33 -12.02 -15.63
N ARG A 201 -9.30 -12.63 -16.35
CA ARG A 201 -10.20 -13.65 -15.78
C ARG A 201 -9.43 -14.80 -15.12
N LYS A 202 -8.40 -15.32 -15.82
CA LYS A 202 -7.55 -16.39 -15.28
C LYS A 202 -6.79 -15.94 -14.03
N ALA A 203 -6.21 -14.75 -14.03
CA ALA A 203 -5.51 -14.18 -12.87
C ALA A 203 -6.45 -14.02 -11.67
N MET A 204 -7.66 -13.54 -11.86
CA MET A 204 -8.66 -13.40 -10.79
C MET A 204 -9.12 -14.75 -10.25
N GLY A 205 -9.26 -15.75 -11.10
CA GLY A 205 -9.52 -17.14 -10.67
C GLY A 205 -8.40 -17.67 -9.76
N LEU A 206 -7.13 -17.41 -10.12
CA LEU A 206 -5.95 -17.78 -9.34
C LEU A 206 -5.88 -17.01 -8.01
N VAL A 207 -6.25 -15.74 -7.99
CA VAL A 207 -6.33 -14.93 -6.75
C VAL A 207 -7.32 -15.56 -5.76
N VAL A 208 -8.55 -15.87 -6.19
CA VAL A 208 -9.55 -16.50 -5.34
C VAL A 208 -9.09 -17.88 -4.84
N GLU A 209 -8.43 -18.67 -5.71
CA GLU A 209 -7.85 -19.95 -5.34
C GLU A 209 -6.74 -19.80 -4.28
N THR A 210 -5.81 -18.87 -4.49
CA THR A 210 -4.72 -18.58 -3.53
C THR A 210 -5.26 -18.17 -2.18
N MET A 211 -6.24 -17.25 -2.13
CA MET A 211 -6.90 -16.85 -0.90
C MET A 211 -7.59 -18.02 -0.21
N THR A 212 -8.26 -18.90 -0.97
CA THR A 212 -8.93 -20.09 -0.43
C THR A 212 -7.93 -21.09 0.17
N VAL A 213 -6.81 -21.35 -0.52
CA VAL A 213 -5.72 -22.20 -0.01
C VAL A 213 -5.13 -21.63 1.28
N GLN A 214 -4.96 -20.31 1.34
CA GLN A 214 -4.41 -19.62 2.51
C GLN A 214 -5.39 -19.47 3.68
N GLN A 215 -6.63 -19.94 3.57
CA GLN A 215 -7.44 -20.22 4.77
C GLN A 215 -6.89 -21.40 5.60
N ARG A 216 -5.94 -22.16 5.05
CA ARG A 216 -5.21 -23.27 5.71
C ARG A 216 -6.10 -24.38 6.27
N LYS A 217 -7.29 -24.59 5.70
CA LYS A 217 -8.25 -25.64 6.12
C LYS A 217 -7.69 -27.06 5.94
N HIS A 218 -6.74 -27.23 5.02
CA HIS A 218 -6.19 -28.54 4.66
C HIS A 218 -4.64 -28.59 4.84
N GLY A 219 -4.10 -27.76 5.71
CA GLY A 219 -2.66 -27.63 5.99
C GLY A 219 -2.10 -26.25 5.68
N ASP A 220 -0.79 -26.06 5.87
CA ASP A 220 -0.12 -24.76 5.77
C ASP A 220 -0.08 -24.16 4.35
N GLY A 221 -0.46 -24.94 3.34
CA GLY A 221 -0.40 -24.55 1.94
C GLY A 221 1.00 -24.65 1.33
N PRO A 222 1.15 -24.27 0.04
CA PRO A 222 2.42 -24.43 -0.69
C PRO A 222 3.43 -23.32 -0.42
N TYR A 223 3.02 -22.20 0.17
CA TYR A 223 3.87 -21.04 0.40
C TYR A 223 4.72 -21.20 1.64
N ARG A 224 6.01 -20.93 1.47
CA ARG A 224 6.97 -20.75 2.57
C ARG A 224 8.01 -19.71 2.19
N PHE A 225 8.55 -19.04 3.20
CA PHE A 225 9.59 -18.03 3.01
C PHE A 225 10.53 -17.99 4.21
N GLN A 226 11.83 -18.01 3.95
CA GLN A 226 12.85 -17.69 4.95
C GLN A 226 13.93 -16.82 4.30
N ARG A 227 14.45 -15.89 5.08
CA ARG A 227 15.59 -15.03 4.73
C ARG A 227 16.61 -15.12 5.86
N GLU A 228 17.88 -15.24 5.52
CA GLU A 228 18.96 -15.07 6.50
C GLU A 228 19.08 -13.57 6.82
N SER A 229 18.66 -13.16 8.03
CA SER A 229 18.64 -11.78 8.47
C SER A 229 18.82 -11.71 9.98
N GLU A 230 19.46 -10.64 10.47
CA GLU A 230 19.52 -10.32 11.89
C GLU A 230 18.19 -9.66 12.37
N ILE A 231 17.33 -9.25 11.44
CA ILE A 231 16.04 -8.62 11.70
C ILE A 231 14.96 -9.69 11.68
N SER A 232 14.34 -9.93 12.83
CA SER A 232 13.34 -11.01 13.01
C SER A 232 12.08 -10.84 12.15
N THR A 233 11.74 -9.63 11.75
CA THR A 233 10.58 -9.34 10.89
C THR A 233 10.84 -9.60 9.41
N GLU A 234 12.09 -9.90 9.01
CA GLU A 234 12.45 -10.20 7.63
C GLU A 234 12.23 -11.67 7.23
N THR A 235 11.86 -12.55 8.15
CA THR A 235 11.76 -14.00 7.92
C THR A 235 10.58 -14.61 8.66
N LEU A 236 10.07 -15.75 8.15
CA LEU A 236 8.98 -16.48 8.79
C LEU A 236 9.53 -17.62 9.68
N PRO A 237 9.01 -17.79 10.91
CA PRO A 237 9.32 -18.93 11.77
C PRO A 237 8.69 -20.24 11.23
N ALA A 238 8.83 -21.33 11.97
CA ALA A 238 8.25 -22.65 11.67
C ALA A 238 8.56 -23.13 10.23
N ALA A 239 9.85 -23.20 9.90
CA ALA A 239 10.33 -23.61 8.58
C ALA A 239 9.80 -22.78 7.41
N GLY A 240 9.46 -21.52 7.66
CA GLY A 240 8.99 -20.56 6.66
C GLY A 240 7.47 -20.51 6.46
N TYR A 241 6.69 -21.22 7.27
CA TYR A 241 5.23 -21.20 7.20
C TYR A 241 4.60 -20.10 8.07
N GLY A 242 5.37 -19.45 8.95
CA GLY A 242 4.86 -18.54 9.96
C GLY A 242 4.33 -19.28 11.20
N ASN A 243 3.89 -18.53 12.22
CA ASN A 243 3.33 -19.12 13.41
C ASN A 243 2.06 -19.94 13.13
N PRO A 244 1.79 -21.03 13.88
CA PRO A 244 0.61 -21.87 13.69
C PRO A 244 -0.69 -21.07 13.85
N VAL A 245 -1.70 -21.43 13.06
CA VAL A 245 -3.05 -20.89 13.15
C VAL A 245 -4.07 -22.01 13.29
N LYS A 246 -5.19 -21.71 13.97
CA LYS A 246 -6.40 -22.52 13.89
C LYS A 246 -7.22 -22.05 12.67
N PRO A 247 -7.49 -22.93 11.69
CA PRO A 247 -8.30 -22.57 10.54
C PRO A 247 -9.72 -22.22 10.96
N VAL A 248 -10.06 -20.94 10.88
CA VAL A 248 -11.35 -20.38 11.32
C VAL A 248 -12.11 -19.67 10.20
N GLY A 249 -11.62 -19.78 8.96
CA GLY A 249 -12.20 -19.12 7.80
C GLY A 249 -11.49 -17.80 7.42
N LEU A 250 -10.56 -17.30 8.24
CA LEU A 250 -9.69 -16.17 7.87
C LEU A 250 -8.59 -16.61 6.91
N ILE A 251 -8.07 -15.66 6.15
CA ILE A 251 -7.00 -15.86 5.17
C ILE A 251 -5.66 -15.47 5.82
N ALA A 252 -4.69 -16.36 5.81
CA ALA A 252 -3.35 -16.10 6.31
C ALA A 252 -2.59 -15.17 5.37
N SER A 253 -1.78 -14.29 5.94
CA SER A 253 -0.72 -13.51 5.29
C SER A 253 0.61 -13.88 5.93
N GLY A 254 1.67 -13.97 5.15
CA GLY A 254 3.02 -14.16 5.69
C GLY A 254 3.56 -12.84 6.21
N PHE A 255 3.32 -11.78 5.45
CA PHE A 255 3.85 -10.45 5.72
C PHE A 255 2.75 -9.40 5.76
N ARG A 256 3.04 -8.28 6.41
CA ARG A 256 2.24 -7.06 6.51
C ARG A 256 2.45 -6.18 5.27
N PRO A 257 1.61 -5.16 5.05
CA PRO A 257 1.86 -4.16 4.01
C PRO A 257 3.18 -3.39 4.15
N SER A 258 3.84 -3.47 5.30
CA SER A 258 5.18 -2.93 5.57
C SER A 258 6.33 -3.87 5.22
N ASP A 259 6.06 -5.00 4.58
CA ASP A 259 7.02 -6.10 4.31
C ASP A 259 7.51 -6.83 5.57
N ASP A 260 7.00 -6.50 6.77
CA ASP A 260 7.31 -7.17 8.03
C ASP A 260 6.53 -8.47 8.19
N ALA A 261 7.16 -9.51 8.73
CA ALA A 261 6.51 -10.78 9.03
C ALA A 261 5.38 -10.61 10.06
N CYS A 262 4.22 -11.21 9.78
CA CYS A 262 3.13 -11.27 10.74
C CYS A 262 3.52 -12.09 11.97
N ILE A 263 3.18 -11.59 13.17
CA ILE A 263 3.29 -12.38 14.41
C ILE A 263 2.22 -13.48 14.38
N PHE A 264 0.96 -13.10 14.12
CA PHE A 264 -0.12 -14.04 13.86
C PHE A 264 -0.59 -13.90 12.42
N PRO A 265 -0.59 -14.99 11.64
CA PRO A 265 -0.83 -14.93 10.20
C PRO A 265 -2.18 -14.36 9.75
N PHE A 266 -3.21 -14.33 10.61
CA PHE A 266 -4.47 -13.69 10.25
C PHE A 266 -4.42 -12.19 10.51
N LEU A 267 -3.87 -11.44 9.54
CA LEU A 267 -3.80 -9.99 9.54
C LEU A 267 -5.20 -9.41 9.29
N VAL A 268 -5.78 -8.78 10.31
CA VAL A 268 -7.19 -8.36 10.29
C VAL A 268 -7.48 -7.24 9.28
N PRO A 269 -6.70 -6.14 9.18
CA PRO A 269 -6.98 -5.12 8.18
C PRO A 269 -6.90 -5.65 6.75
N SER A 270 -5.97 -6.57 6.43
CA SER A 270 -5.91 -7.20 5.12
C SER A 270 -7.08 -8.16 4.87
N ASN A 271 -7.59 -8.86 5.88
CA ASN A 271 -8.79 -9.68 5.76
C ASN A 271 -10.06 -8.83 5.54
N LEU A 272 -10.20 -7.69 6.22
CA LEU A 272 -11.28 -6.73 5.97
C LEU A 272 -11.22 -6.16 4.55
N PHE A 273 -10.02 -5.85 4.07
CA PHE A 273 -9.82 -5.41 2.69
C PHE A 273 -10.09 -6.53 1.67
N ALA A 274 -9.76 -7.78 2.00
CA ALA A 274 -10.07 -8.94 1.16
C ALA A 274 -11.59 -9.13 0.98
N VAL A 275 -12.39 -8.95 2.04
CA VAL A 275 -13.88 -8.99 1.93
C VAL A 275 -14.38 -7.95 0.92
N THR A 276 -13.89 -6.70 1.02
CA THR A 276 -14.27 -5.63 0.09
C THR A 276 -13.83 -5.96 -1.34
N SER A 277 -12.57 -6.38 -1.52
CA SER A 277 -12.01 -6.69 -2.83
C SER A 277 -12.68 -7.89 -3.50
N LEU A 278 -13.01 -8.94 -2.74
CA LEU A 278 -13.73 -10.11 -3.25
C LEU A 278 -15.15 -9.75 -3.72
N ARG A 279 -15.86 -8.86 -3.01
CA ARG A 279 -17.16 -8.35 -3.46
C ARG A 279 -17.05 -7.49 -4.71
N GLN A 280 -16.02 -6.64 -4.81
CA GLN A 280 -15.72 -5.90 -6.03
C GLN A 280 -15.43 -6.84 -7.20
N LEU A 281 -14.67 -7.92 -6.96
CA LEU A 281 -14.41 -8.93 -7.95
C LEU A 281 -15.69 -9.68 -8.36
N ALA A 282 -16.55 -10.05 -7.40
CA ALA A 282 -17.82 -10.70 -7.69
C ALA A 282 -18.71 -9.83 -8.59
N GLU A 283 -18.82 -8.53 -8.31
CA GLU A 283 -19.52 -7.55 -9.16
C GLU A 283 -18.94 -7.51 -10.58
N MET A 284 -17.60 -7.46 -10.73
CA MET A 284 -16.96 -7.44 -12.04
C MET A 284 -17.10 -8.77 -12.78
N ALA A 285 -17.02 -9.89 -12.08
CA ALA A 285 -17.18 -11.22 -12.67
C ALA A 285 -18.58 -11.41 -13.25
N ASP A 286 -19.60 -10.93 -12.55
CA ASP A 286 -20.98 -10.97 -13.02
C ASP A 286 -21.26 -9.98 -14.14
N ALA A 287 -21.00 -8.68 -13.91
CA ALA A 287 -21.40 -7.61 -14.80
C ALA A 287 -20.53 -7.46 -16.06
N VAL A 288 -19.23 -7.82 -15.99
CA VAL A 288 -18.26 -7.59 -17.08
C VAL A 288 -17.86 -8.88 -17.77
N LEU A 289 -17.55 -9.93 -17.00
CA LEU A 289 -17.10 -11.21 -17.55
C LEU A 289 -18.25 -12.18 -17.86
N HIS A 290 -19.42 -11.94 -17.30
CA HIS A 290 -20.55 -12.89 -17.30
C HIS A 290 -20.16 -14.28 -16.78
N ASP A 291 -19.25 -14.29 -15.78
CA ASP A 291 -18.73 -15.49 -15.11
C ASP A 291 -19.36 -15.65 -13.73
N HIS A 292 -20.60 -16.16 -13.71
CA HIS A 292 -21.34 -16.38 -12.48
C HIS A 292 -20.64 -17.37 -11.55
N ALA A 293 -19.83 -18.31 -12.07
CA ALA A 293 -19.07 -19.26 -11.25
C ALA A 293 -17.97 -18.57 -10.44
N LEU A 294 -17.22 -17.67 -11.07
CA LEU A 294 -16.21 -16.86 -10.39
C LEU A 294 -16.88 -15.88 -9.41
N ALA A 295 -17.97 -15.24 -9.80
CA ALA A 295 -18.72 -14.31 -8.95
C ALA A 295 -19.20 -15.01 -7.66
N ASN A 296 -19.82 -16.18 -7.78
CA ASN A 296 -20.31 -16.97 -6.63
C ASN A 296 -19.17 -17.42 -5.72
N ARG A 297 -18.03 -17.84 -6.29
CA ARG A 297 -16.86 -18.24 -5.48
C ARG A 297 -16.28 -17.05 -4.70
N ALA A 298 -16.16 -15.89 -5.33
CA ALA A 298 -15.64 -14.69 -4.67
C ALA A 298 -16.59 -14.22 -3.55
N GLU A 299 -17.91 -14.18 -3.79
CA GLU A 299 -18.89 -13.77 -2.78
C GLU A 299 -18.96 -14.77 -1.61
N ALA A 300 -18.92 -16.08 -1.90
CA ALA A 300 -18.93 -17.11 -0.84
C ALA A 300 -17.70 -17.00 0.06
N LEU A 301 -16.51 -16.76 -0.53
CA LEU A 301 -15.28 -16.55 0.24
C LEU A 301 -15.37 -15.25 1.06
N ALA A 302 -15.87 -14.15 0.48
CA ALA A 302 -16.06 -12.89 1.19
C ALA A 302 -16.98 -13.05 2.40
N ALA A 303 -18.11 -13.74 2.22
CA ALA A 303 -19.07 -13.98 3.30
C ALA A 303 -18.48 -14.84 4.43
N GLU A 304 -17.70 -15.87 4.09
CA GLU A 304 -17.03 -16.71 5.08
C GLU A 304 -15.99 -15.91 5.88
N VAL A 305 -15.15 -15.14 5.20
CA VAL A 305 -14.12 -14.29 5.87
C VAL A 305 -14.79 -13.26 6.76
N GLU A 306 -15.86 -12.60 6.30
CA GLU A 306 -16.60 -11.62 7.11
C GLU A 306 -17.18 -12.24 8.38
N ALA A 307 -17.78 -13.43 8.28
CA ALA A 307 -18.30 -14.15 9.44
C ALA A 307 -17.18 -14.50 10.44
N ALA A 308 -16.03 -14.96 9.93
CA ALA A 308 -14.88 -15.29 10.75
C ALA A 308 -14.28 -14.04 11.44
N LEU A 309 -14.19 -12.90 10.74
CA LEU A 309 -13.76 -11.63 11.32
C LEU A 309 -14.62 -11.20 12.51
N ARG A 310 -15.94 -11.27 12.36
CA ARG A 310 -16.89 -10.93 13.45
C ARG A 310 -16.73 -11.83 14.67
N GLN A 311 -16.35 -13.08 14.48
CA GLN A 311 -16.23 -14.07 15.56
C GLN A 311 -14.85 -14.06 16.22
N TYR A 312 -13.77 -13.86 15.47
CA TYR A 312 -12.40 -14.12 15.95
C TYR A 312 -11.49 -12.91 16.00
N ALA A 313 -11.85 -11.79 15.33
CA ALA A 313 -10.96 -10.64 15.19
C ALA A 313 -11.29 -9.48 16.15
N LEU A 314 -12.25 -9.64 17.06
CA LEU A 314 -12.64 -8.60 18.01
C LEU A 314 -11.92 -8.78 19.35
N ALA A 315 -11.27 -7.72 19.82
CA ALA A 315 -10.68 -7.63 21.15
C ALA A 315 -11.58 -6.82 22.08
N GLN A 316 -11.82 -7.33 23.28
CA GLN A 316 -12.60 -6.62 24.30
C GLN A 316 -11.71 -5.68 25.11
N THR A 317 -12.12 -4.43 25.23
CA THR A 317 -11.44 -3.41 26.02
C THR A 317 -12.41 -2.81 27.05
N SER A 318 -11.89 -2.03 28.00
CA SER A 318 -12.72 -1.30 28.95
C SER A 318 -13.64 -0.25 28.31
N ARG A 319 -13.41 0.08 27.03
CA ARG A 319 -14.21 1.03 26.23
C ARG A 319 -15.09 0.34 25.18
N GLY A 320 -15.22 -0.97 25.26
CA GLY A 320 -15.94 -1.82 24.30
C GLY A 320 -15.01 -2.53 23.30
N ALA A 321 -15.62 -3.27 22.39
CA ALA A 321 -14.89 -4.03 21.38
C ALA A 321 -14.16 -3.12 20.39
N ILE A 322 -12.96 -3.55 19.97
CA ILE A 322 -12.15 -2.98 18.89
C ILE A 322 -11.71 -4.11 17.94
N TRP A 323 -11.26 -3.78 16.74
CA TRP A 323 -10.54 -4.73 15.91
C TRP A 323 -9.15 -5.00 16.51
N ALA A 324 -8.78 -6.29 16.62
CA ALA A 324 -7.38 -6.68 16.78
C ALA A 324 -6.63 -6.44 15.46
N TYR A 325 -5.31 -6.30 15.51
CA TYR A 325 -4.50 -6.14 14.30
C TYR A 325 -4.17 -7.50 13.66
N GLU A 326 -3.75 -8.47 14.48
CA GLU A 326 -3.50 -9.85 14.05
C GLU A 326 -4.17 -10.82 15.02
N VAL A 327 -4.59 -11.98 14.52
CA VAL A 327 -5.14 -13.08 15.34
C VAL A 327 -4.63 -14.44 14.83
N ASP A 328 -4.66 -15.46 15.72
CA ASP A 328 -4.22 -16.83 15.41
C ASP A 328 -5.36 -17.86 15.30
N GLY A 329 -6.59 -17.46 15.62
CA GLY A 329 -7.75 -18.35 15.68
C GLY A 329 -7.82 -19.22 16.95
N PHE A 330 -6.78 -19.30 17.77
CA PHE A 330 -6.77 -19.96 19.08
C PHE A 330 -7.17 -19.01 20.23
N GLY A 331 -7.25 -17.71 19.96
CA GLY A 331 -7.54 -16.68 20.96
C GLY A 331 -6.38 -15.71 21.18
N GLY A 332 -5.22 -15.94 20.55
CA GLY A 332 -4.11 -14.98 20.51
C GLY A 332 -4.48 -13.75 19.70
N GLN A 333 -4.12 -12.57 20.20
CA GLN A 333 -4.43 -11.27 19.58
C GLN A 333 -3.26 -10.31 19.72
N VAL A 334 -2.92 -9.61 18.65
CA VAL A 334 -1.99 -8.46 18.66
C VAL A 334 -2.80 -7.19 18.58
N LEU A 335 -2.61 -6.29 19.55
CA LEU A 335 -3.30 -5.00 19.63
C LEU A 335 -2.32 -3.89 19.29
N MET A 336 -2.32 -3.49 18.03
CA MET A 336 -1.52 -2.40 17.47
C MET A 336 -2.19 -1.87 16.21
N ASP A 337 -1.55 -0.97 15.53
CA ASP A 337 -1.72 -0.66 14.11
C ASP A 337 -0.36 -0.33 13.52
N ASP A 338 -0.24 -0.48 12.21
CA ASP A 338 0.92 -0.13 11.39
C ASP A 338 0.52 0.99 10.43
N ALA A 339 1.47 1.83 10.05
CA ALA A 339 1.21 2.98 9.17
C ALA A 339 0.86 2.62 7.74
N ASN A 340 1.29 1.44 7.27
CA ASN A 340 1.08 1.00 5.89
C ASN A 340 -0.36 0.52 5.67
N VAL A 341 -0.92 0.88 4.52
CA VAL A 341 -2.32 0.57 4.19
C VAL A 341 -2.38 -0.74 3.38
N PRO A 342 -3.21 -1.72 3.78
CA PRO A 342 -4.30 -1.67 4.76
C PRO A 342 -3.84 -1.63 6.21
N SER A 343 -4.38 -0.66 6.96
CA SER A 343 -4.25 -0.50 8.39
C SER A 343 -5.64 -0.45 9.03
N LEU A 344 -5.73 -0.61 10.34
CA LEU A 344 -7.01 -0.43 11.05
C LEU A 344 -7.50 1.02 10.95
N LEU A 345 -6.58 1.98 10.97
CA LEU A 345 -6.89 3.40 10.74
C LEU A 345 -7.43 3.65 9.33
N GLY A 346 -6.90 2.94 8.32
CA GLY A 346 -7.21 3.13 6.90
C GLY A 346 -8.47 2.44 6.40
N LEU A 347 -9.22 1.71 7.24
CA LEU A 347 -10.38 0.93 6.81
C LEU A 347 -11.43 1.73 6.02
N PRO A 348 -11.86 2.95 6.43
CA PRO A 348 -12.82 3.72 5.64
C PRO A 348 -12.27 4.17 4.28
N TYR A 349 -10.98 4.49 4.20
CA TYR A 349 -10.31 4.85 2.93
C TYR A 349 -10.35 3.72 1.91
N LEU A 350 -10.32 2.47 2.38
CA LEU A 350 -10.44 1.28 1.53
C LEU A 350 -11.91 0.85 1.29
N GLY A 351 -12.89 1.53 1.90
CA GLY A 351 -14.28 1.10 1.89
C GLY A 351 -14.54 -0.17 2.70
N SER A 352 -13.66 -0.47 3.67
CA SER A 352 -13.63 -1.73 4.44
C SER A 352 -14.05 -1.55 5.91
N SER A 353 -14.85 -0.52 6.21
CA SER A 353 -15.34 -0.21 7.57
C SER A 353 -16.84 -0.53 7.72
N PRO A 354 -17.20 -1.78 8.02
CA PRO A 354 -18.60 -2.21 8.02
C PRO A 354 -19.42 -1.71 9.24
N ASP A 355 -18.76 -1.27 10.33
CA ASP A 355 -19.37 -0.81 11.58
C ASP A 355 -18.71 0.49 12.05
N ALA A 356 -19.44 1.61 11.94
CA ALA A 356 -18.93 2.92 12.29
C ALA A 356 -18.58 3.07 13.79
N ALA A 357 -19.36 2.45 14.69
CA ALA A 357 -19.11 2.55 16.13
C ALA A 357 -17.88 1.70 16.54
N LEU A 358 -17.73 0.52 15.97
CA LEU A 358 -16.54 -0.32 16.15
C LEU A 358 -15.30 0.38 15.59
N TYR A 359 -15.41 0.96 14.39
CA TYR A 359 -14.32 1.71 13.79
C TYR A 359 -13.91 2.92 14.64
N ALA A 360 -14.87 3.71 15.14
CA ALA A 360 -14.57 4.87 15.98
C ALA A 360 -13.78 4.48 17.25
N ARG A 361 -14.13 3.35 17.90
CA ARG A 361 -13.39 2.83 19.04
C ARG A 361 -11.99 2.34 18.66
N THR A 362 -11.90 1.63 17.54
CA THR A 362 -10.62 1.15 17.00
C THR A 362 -9.71 2.33 16.64
N ARG A 363 -10.23 3.34 15.92
CA ARG A 363 -9.50 4.58 15.58
C ARG A 363 -8.97 5.29 16.83
N ALA A 364 -9.80 5.43 17.86
CA ALA A 364 -9.38 6.05 19.13
C ALA A 364 -8.35 5.21 19.91
N PHE A 365 -8.27 3.91 19.68
CA PHE A 365 -7.24 3.04 20.22
C PHE A 365 -5.93 3.20 19.45
N VAL A 366 -5.95 3.06 18.13
CA VAL A 366 -4.73 3.05 17.31
C VAL A 366 -4.07 4.42 17.24
N TRP A 367 -4.84 5.51 17.33
CA TRP A 367 -4.31 6.87 17.42
C TRP A 367 -4.15 7.31 18.88
N SER A 368 -3.44 6.51 19.66
CA SER A 368 -3.12 6.79 21.07
C SER A 368 -1.94 5.92 21.55
N GLU A 369 -1.33 6.27 22.69
CA GLU A 369 -0.23 5.51 23.32
C GLU A 369 -0.58 4.04 23.67
N ARG A 370 -1.83 3.61 23.51
CA ARG A 370 -2.22 2.20 23.63
C ARG A 370 -1.80 1.37 22.41
N ASN A 371 -1.56 2.01 21.29
CA ASN A 371 -0.86 1.43 20.15
C ASN A 371 0.63 1.59 20.39
N PRO A 372 1.42 0.50 20.52
CA PRO A 372 2.86 0.58 20.80
C PRO A 372 3.66 1.26 19.68
N TRP A 373 3.07 1.43 18.50
CA TRP A 373 3.65 2.09 17.34
C TRP A 373 3.11 3.50 17.10
N PHE A 374 2.29 4.02 18.01
CA PHE A 374 1.94 5.43 18.02
C PHE A 374 3.04 6.21 18.72
N PHE A 375 3.59 7.19 18.05
CA PHE A 375 4.64 8.06 18.57
C PHE A 375 4.17 9.50 18.65
N LYS A 376 4.64 10.20 19.66
CA LYS A 376 4.39 11.62 19.86
C LYS A 376 5.65 12.30 20.35
N GLY A 377 6.05 13.39 19.67
CA GLY A 377 7.23 14.14 20.01
C GLY A 377 7.14 15.61 19.57
N SER A 378 8.27 16.30 19.60
CA SER A 378 8.33 17.72 19.26
C SER A 378 8.13 18.02 17.77
N ALA A 379 8.41 17.06 16.88
CA ALA A 379 8.23 17.21 15.44
C ALA A 379 6.86 16.75 14.94
N GLY A 380 6.11 15.96 15.73
CA GLY A 380 4.78 15.51 15.35
C GLY A 380 4.28 14.31 16.16
N GLU A 381 3.09 13.85 15.77
CA GLU A 381 2.51 12.60 16.27
C GLU A 381 1.96 11.77 15.11
N GLY A 382 2.01 10.45 15.25
CA GLY A 382 1.51 9.53 14.23
C GLY A 382 1.89 8.09 14.49
N ILE A 383 1.45 7.20 13.60
CA ILE A 383 1.74 5.78 13.68
C ILE A 383 3.00 5.50 12.83
N GLY A 384 3.86 4.65 13.34
CA GLY A 384 4.99 4.05 12.64
C GLY A 384 4.77 2.56 12.41
N GLY A 385 5.81 1.78 12.61
CA GLY A 385 5.76 0.32 12.52
C GLY A 385 7.12 -0.31 12.89
N PRO A 386 7.18 -1.64 13.00
CA PRO A 386 8.45 -2.33 13.27
C PRO A 386 9.49 -2.11 12.17
N HIS A 387 9.06 -1.89 10.94
CA HIS A 387 9.91 -1.75 9.76
C HIS A 387 10.99 -0.67 9.93
N GLU A 388 10.60 0.53 10.34
CA GLU A 388 11.51 1.66 10.58
C GLU A 388 11.86 1.84 12.06
N GLY A 389 11.31 0.98 12.92
CA GLY A 389 11.64 0.92 14.34
C GLY A 389 11.00 2.02 15.17
N LYS A 390 11.53 2.17 16.39
CA LYS A 390 10.99 3.09 17.39
C LYS A 390 11.24 4.53 17.04
N ASP A 391 10.29 5.39 17.47
CA ASP A 391 10.33 6.84 17.31
C ASP A 391 10.26 7.34 15.86
N SER A 392 10.00 6.46 14.90
CA SER A 392 9.84 6.74 13.48
C SER A 392 8.35 6.83 13.12
N ILE A 393 7.89 8.04 12.77
CA ILE A 393 6.52 8.30 12.30
C ILE A 393 6.49 8.19 10.78
N TRP A 394 5.51 7.49 10.24
CA TRP A 394 5.26 7.48 8.81
C TRP A 394 4.25 8.57 8.45
N PRO A 395 4.58 9.52 7.56
CA PRO A 395 3.65 10.56 7.09
C PRO A 395 2.33 9.99 6.55
N MET A 396 2.37 8.78 5.97
CA MET A 396 1.17 8.08 5.49
C MET A 396 0.11 7.89 6.56
N SER A 397 0.51 7.64 7.82
CA SER A 397 -0.45 7.51 8.93
C SER A 397 -1.20 8.83 9.19
N GLN A 398 -0.51 9.97 9.08
CA GLN A 398 -1.11 11.29 9.23
C GLN A 398 -2.04 11.63 8.06
N MET A 399 -1.68 11.21 6.83
CA MET A 399 -2.53 11.37 5.64
C MET A 399 -3.83 10.57 5.79
N VAL A 400 -3.71 9.30 6.20
CA VAL A 400 -4.86 8.41 6.42
C VAL A 400 -5.73 8.92 7.57
N TYR A 401 -5.11 9.41 8.66
CA TYR A 401 -5.82 10.05 9.77
C TYR A 401 -6.70 11.21 9.30
N ALA A 402 -6.17 12.07 8.42
CA ALA A 402 -6.91 13.18 7.84
C ALA A 402 -7.98 12.73 6.84
N LEU A 403 -7.65 11.77 5.94
CA LEU A 403 -8.57 11.25 4.92
C LEU A 403 -9.78 10.51 5.52
N THR A 404 -9.65 9.99 6.75
CA THR A 404 -10.70 9.27 7.46
C THR A 404 -11.35 10.10 8.57
N SER A 405 -11.10 11.42 8.60
CA SER A 405 -11.62 12.32 9.62
C SER A 405 -12.72 13.23 9.09
N ASP A 406 -13.76 13.41 9.92
CA ASP A 406 -14.77 14.44 9.74
C ASP A 406 -14.44 15.74 10.48
N SER A 407 -13.41 15.76 11.33
CA SER A 407 -13.00 16.92 12.13
C SER A 407 -12.10 17.85 11.33
N SER A 408 -12.54 19.12 11.17
CA SER A 408 -11.71 20.16 10.57
C SER A 408 -10.43 20.45 11.35
N GLU A 409 -10.43 20.25 12.66
CA GLU A 409 -9.26 20.43 13.52
C GLU A 409 -8.22 19.33 13.28
N GLU A 410 -8.65 18.07 13.27
CA GLU A 410 -7.76 16.93 12.96
C GLU A 410 -7.10 17.09 11.58
N ILE A 411 -7.88 17.49 10.57
CA ILE A 411 -7.35 17.70 9.21
C ILE A 411 -6.32 18.85 9.19
N ARG A 412 -6.59 19.99 9.83
CA ARG A 412 -5.62 21.10 9.91
C ARG A 412 -4.33 20.65 10.62
N THR A 413 -4.46 19.95 11.75
CA THR A 413 -3.31 19.44 12.51
C THR A 413 -2.48 18.50 11.66
N ALA A 414 -3.11 17.56 10.97
CA ALA A 414 -2.41 16.65 10.06
C ALA A 414 -1.70 17.38 8.92
N LEU A 415 -2.35 18.35 8.27
CA LEU A 415 -1.74 19.16 7.21
C LEU A 415 -0.52 19.95 7.70
N ALA A 416 -0.58 20.51 8.91
CA ALA A 416 0.54 21.23 9.52
C ALA A 416 1.72 20.28 9.80
N MET A 417 1.46 19.09 10.37
CA MET A 417 2.47 18.07 10.60
C MET A 417 3.10 17.59 9.30
N LEU A 418 2.29 17.30 8.26
CA LEU A 418 2.78 16.85 6.95
C LEU A 418 3.65 17.91 6.27
N LYS A 419 3.29 19.20 6.37
CA LYS A 419 4.12 20.27 5.87
C LYS A 419 5.48 20.31 6.58
N SER A 420 5.51 20.24 7.92
CA SER A 420 6.75 20.28 8.69
C SER A 420 7.62 19.03 8.50
N SER A 421 6.98 17.85 8.39
CA SER A 421 7.70 16.58 8.22
C SER A 421 8.42 16.42 6.88
N SER A 422 8.09 17.25 5.88
CA SER A 422 8.85 17.32 4.62
C SER A 422 10.28 17.83 4.79
N ALA A 423 10.62 18.39 5.96
CA ALA A 423 11.94 18.95 6.30
C ALA A 423 12.49 19.93 5.24
N GLY A 424 11.61 20.55 4.44
CA GLY A 424 11.98 21.47 3.37
C GLY A 424 12.53 20.82 2.09
N THR A 425 12.47 19.49 1.98
CA THR A 425 12.95 18.76 0.77
C THR A 425 12.00 18.91 -0.42
N GLY A 426 10.74 19.32 -0.18
CA GLY A 426 9.73 19.43 -1.21
C GLY A 426 9.01 18.12 -1.56
N PHE A 427 9.25 17.03 -0.81
CA PHE A 427 8.63 15.72 -0.97
C PHE A 427 8.28 15.08 0.37
N MET A 428 7.43 14.06 0.34
CA MET A 428 7.12 13.21 1.48
C MET A 428 8.14 12.09 1.60
N HIS A 429 8.59 11.85 2.83
CA HIS A 429 9.47 10.77 3.22
C HIS A 429 8.69 9.49 3.51
N GLU A 430 9.38 8.37 3.64
CA GLU A 430 8.82 7.13 4.14
C GLU A 430 8.55 7.24 5.64
N SER A 431 9.57 7.59 6.43
CA SER A 431 9.42 7.89 7.85
C SER A 431 10.29 9.08 8.30
N TYR A 432 9.97 9.64 9.46
CA TYR A 432 10.78 10.68 10.11
C TYR A 432 10.75 10.50 11.64
N ASN A 433 11.79 10.97 12.32
CA ASN A 433 11.88 10.88 13.77
C ASN A 433 10.89 11.84 14.45
N LYS A 434 10.13 11.34 15.45
CA LYS A 434 9.08 12.09 16.16
C LYS A 434 9.55 13.41 16.80
N ASP A 435 10.86 13.56 17.09
CA ASP A 435 11.44 14.72 17.73
C ASP A 435 12.27 15.60 16.79
N ASP A 436 12.62 15.09 15.58
CA ASP A 436 13.49 15.79 14.63
C ASP A 436 13.12 15.37 13.19
N CYS A 437 12.34 16.18 12.50
CA CYS A 437 11.92 15.90 11.12
C CYS A 437 13.07 15.90 10.10
N ALA A 438 14.25 16.42 10.44
CA ALA A 438 15.43 16.32 9.57
C ALA A 438 16.07 14.93 9.58
N LYS A 439 15.69 14.07 10.54
CA LYS A 439 16.08 12.65 10.58
C LYS A 439 14.97 11.80 9.96
N PHE A 440 15.07 11.59 8.66
CA PHE A 440 14.11 10.83 7.87
C PHE A 440 14.77 9.66 7.14
N THR A 441 13.98 8.66 6.79
CA THR A 441 14.36 7.60 5.87
C THR A 441 13.82 7.94 4.49
N ARG A 442 14.56 7.59 3.46
CA ARG A 442 14.31 7.87 2.05
C ARG A 442 13.93 9.34 1.76
N PRO A 443 14.70 10.07 0.97
CA PRO A 443 14.48 11.50 0.72
C PRO A 443 13.15 11.78 0.01
N TRP A 444 12.54 10.77 -0.61
CA TRP A 444 11.20 10.80 -1.18
C TRP A 444 10.63 9.37 -1.24
N PHE A 445 9.32 9.24 -1.06
CA PHE A 445 8.61 7.98 -1.16
C PHE A 445 7.37 8.15 -2.05
N ALA A 446 7.35 7.46 -3.20
CA ALA A 446 6.38 7.72 -4.26
C ALA A 446 4.92 7.52 -3.81
N TRP A 447 4.64 6.47 -3.02
CA TRP A 447 3.30 6.26 -2.49
C TRP A 447 2.88 7.38 -1.52
N ALA A 448 3.75 7.77 -0.59
CA ALA A 448 3.45 8.88 0.32
C ALA A 448 3.21 10.20 -0.44
N ASN A 449 4.02 10.49 -1.47
CA ASN A 449 3.83 11.66 -2.32
C ASN A 449 2.44 11.68 -2.96
N THR A 450 2.05 10.58 -3.57
CA THR A 450 0.76 10.51 -4.28
C THR A 450 -0.43 10.54 -3.33
N LEU A 451 -0.32 9.87 -2.17
CA LEU A 451 -1.36 9.88 -1.11
C LEU A 451 -1.52 11.28 -0.49
N PHE A 452 -0.41 12.01 -0.28
CA PHE A 452 -0.46 13.41 0.13
C PHE A 452 -1.18 14.27 -0.90
N GLY A 453 -0.85 14.07 -2.18
CA GLY A 453 -1.53 14.76 -3.28
C GLY A 453 -3.03 14.48 -3.30
N GLU A 454 -3.46 13.23 -3.07
CA GLU A 454 -4.86 12.84 -2.94
C GLU A 454 -5.55 13.58 -1.79
N LEU A 455 -4.93 13.61 -0.61
CA LEU A 455 -5.44 14.34 0.56
C LEU A 455 -5.69 15.82 0.23
N ILE A 456 -4.73 16.47 -0.42
CA ILE A 456 -4.87 17.89 -0.79
C ILE A 456 -5.99 18.10 -1.80
N VAL A 457 -6.09 17.27 -2.84
CA VAL A 457 -7.16 17.34 -3.86
C VAL A 457 -8.54 17.15 -3.22
N GLN A 458 -8.68 16.14 -2.34
CA GLN A 458 -9.95 15.91 -1.63
C GLN A 458 -10.30 17.06 -0.69
N THR A 459 -9.33 17.58 0.06
CA THR A 459 -9.53 18.73 0.94
C THR A 459 -9.93 19.97 0.14
N ALA A 460 -9.28 20.24 -1.00
CA ALA A 460 -9.60 21.37 -1.88
C ALA A 460 -11.02 21.26 -2.50
N ALA A 461 -11.52 20.06 -2.70
CA ALA A 461 -12.85 19.81 -3.23
C ALA A 461 -13.94 19.90 -2.15
N GLN A 462 -13.71 19.32 -0.98
CA GLN A 462 -14.73 19.14 0.06
C GLN A 462 -14.69 20.23 1.13
N ARG A 463 -13.51 20.75 1.47
CA ARG A 463 -13.26 21.67 2.59
C ARG A 463 -12.19 22.73 2.24
N PRO A 464 -12.37 23.52 1.16
CA PRO A 464 -11.33 24.45 0.66
C PRO A 464 -10.89 25.49 1.69
N GLN A 465 -11.73 25.79 2.69
CA GLN A 465 -11.39 26.72 3.78
C GLN A 465 -10.26 26.22 4.69
N LEU A 466 -9.94 24.91 4.66
CA LEU A 466 -8.84 24.34 5.45
C LEU A 466 -7.46 24.53 4.79
N LEU A 467 -7.43 24.98 3.53
CA LEU A 467 -6.22 25.24 2.76
C LEU A 467 -5.88 26.72 2.61
N ARG A 468 -6.70 27.62 3.23
CA ARG A 468 -6.53 29.08 3.16
C ARG A 468 -5.72 29.63 4.31
#